data_500444ff748b5a6865b3c64e41df91b0
#
_entry.id   500444ff748b5a6865b3c64e41df91b0
#
_cell.length_a   1.000
_cell.length_b   1.000
_cell.length_c   1.000
_cell.angle_alpha   90.00
_cell.angle_beta   90.00
_cell.angle_gamma   90.00
#
_symmetry.space_group_name_H-M   'P 1'
#
loop_
_entity.id
_entity.type
_entity.pdbx_description
1 polymer ?
#
loop_
_entity_poly.entity_id
_entity_poly.type
_entity_poly.pdbx_seq_one_letter_code
_entity_poly.pdbx_strand_id
1 'polypeptide(L)'
;MRVLESVLGLSACVGGVLGALQQVTGFGTNPTGIQMYISVPAKVATNPAIIVALHPCGGTASEWYSHTKLPSYSESNGFILIYPQTTKYSSCWDVNNAGSLTHGGNGDALGIISMVNYTLNKYNGDKSKVFVMGGSSGAMMSNVMVGSYPDVFAAGAAYSGVAFGCCAGSKSEPTPFGANQTCAQGLTHTADDWAKFVYNAYPGYTGKRPRFLVAHGLADTLVRPQCAYEQLKQWSKVLGVTNTANKTGSGVEEGTAYTQMIYGDSNQLVGYIGQGVGHIAPPVEPVLLKFFAITS
;
A
#
# COMPACT_ATOMS: atom_id res chain seq x y z
N MET A 1 -38.31 23.87 -54.96
CA MET A 1 -37.02 23.95 -54.34
C MET A 1 -37.19 23.58 -52.86
N ARG A 2 -36.82 22.37 -52.47
CA ARG A 2 -36.78 21.93 -51.04
C ARG A 2 -35.35 21.93 -50.60
N VAL A 3 -35.04 22.75 -49.60
CA VAL A 3 -33.72 22.83 -48.96
C VAL A 3 -33.67 21.67 -47.96
N LEU A 4 -32.70 20.74 -48.15
CA LEU A 4 -32.36 19.74 -47.15
C LEU A 4 -31.42 20.39 -46.12
N GLU A 5 -31.84 20.53 -44.90
CA GLU A 5 -30.97 20.84 -43.78
C GLU A 5 -30.31 19.55 -43.29
N SER A 6 -28.99 19.51 -43.46
CA SER A 6 -28.16 18.44 -42.90
C SER A 6 -27.84 18.74 -41.42
N VAL A 7 -28.42 17.97 -40.50
CA VAL A 7 -28.08 18.02 -39.09
C VAL A 7 -26.80 17.22 -38.91
N LEU A 8 -25.67 17.91 -38.72
CA LEU A 8 -24.42 17.28 -38.22
C LEU A 8 -24.61 16.96 -36.73
N GLY A 9 -24.76 15.69 -36.42
CA GLY A 9 -24.71 15.19 -35.08
C GLY A 9 -23.27 15.25 -34.56
N LEU A 10 -22.96 16.20 -33.66
CA LEU A 10 -21.72 16.16 -32.85
C LEU A 10 -21.84 14.98 -31.91
N SER A 11 -21.07 13.91 -32.18
CA SER A 11 -20.82 12.85 -31.23
C SER A 11 -19.84 13.38 -30.19
N ALA A 12 -20.33 13.81 -29.04
CA ALA A 12 -19.50 14.14 -27.90
C ALA A 12 -18.88 12.84 -27.38
N CYS A 13 -17.58 12.64 -27.59
CA CYS A 13 -16.81 11.68 -26.85
C CYS A 13 -16.83 12.10 -25.38
N VAL A 14 -17.65 11.43 -24.58
CA VAL A 14 -17.60 11.52 -23.13
C VAL A 14 -16.33 10.77 -22.69
N GLY A 15 -15.20 11.44 -22.77
CA GLY A 15 -14.01 11.03 -22.04
C GLY A 15 -14.36 11.12 -20.56
N GLY A 16 -14.49 9.98 -19.87
CA GLY A 16 -14.71 9.93 -18.44
C GLY A 16 -13.62 10.73 -17.74
N VAL A 17 -14.02 11.83 -17.09
CA VAL A 17 -13.10 12.61 -16.25
C VAL A 17 -12.79 11.74 -15.04
N LEU A 18 -11.52 11.36 -14.87
CA LEU A 18 -11.06 10.65 -13.67
C LEU A 18 -11.44 11.46 -12.42
N GLY A 19 -11.84 10.78 -11.35
CA GLY A 19 -12.14 11.42 -10.08
C GLY A 19 -10.96 12.30 -9.64
N ALA A 20 -11.16 13.62 -9.67
CA ALA A 20 -10.10 14.56 -9.37
C ALA A 20 -9.54 14.33 -7.95
N LEU A 21 -8.22 14.43 -7.81
CA LEU A 21 -7.56 14.39 -6.50
C LEU A 21 -7.96 15.64 -5.70
N GLN A 22 -8.61 15.47 -4.56
CA GLN A 22 -9.10 16.54 -3.72
C GLN A 22 -8.49 16.49 -2.33
N GLN A 23 -8.05 17.62 -1.80
CA GLN A 23 -7.63 17.71 -0.41
C GLN A 23 -8.83 17.71 0.54
N VAL A 24 -8.72 16.96 1.63
CA VAL A 24 -9.72 16.87 2.69
C VAL A 24 -9.11 17.37 3.98
N THR A 25 -9.82 18.27 4.67
CA THR A 25 -9.45 18.77 6.01
C THR A 25 -10.47 18.29 7.04
N GLY A 26 -10.08 18.26 8.31
CA GLY A 26 -11.01 17.92 9.39
C GLY A 26 -11.43 16.45 9.42
N PHE A 27 -10.57 15.53 8.96
CA PHE A 27 -10.85 14.08 8.88
C PHE A 27 -10.68 13.33 10.22
N GLY A 28 -10.35 14.02 11.30
CA GLY A 28 -10.23 13.45 12.64
C GLY A 28 -8.85 13.65 13.27
N THR A 29 -8.47 12.76 14.19
CA THR A 29 -7.21 12.81 14.94
C THR A 29 -6.01 12.68 14.00
N ASN A 30 -5.11 13.65 14.04
CA ASN A 30 -3.95 13.75 13.14
C ASN A 30 -2.74 14.30 13.89
N PRO A 31 -2.06 13.48 14.70
CA PRO A 31 -1.05 13.98 15.63
C PRO A 31 0.21 14.49 14.94
N THR A 32 0.51 14.02 13.75
CA THR A 32 1.70 14.38 12.99
C THR A 32 1.47 15.45 11.94
N GLY A 33 0.21 15.81 11.69
CA GLY A 33 -0.16 16.84 10.71
C GLY A 33 -0.03 16.41 9.26
N ILE A 34 -0.14 15.11 8.97
CA ILE A 34 -0.18 14.60 7.57
C ILE A 34 -1.42 15.11 6.85
N GLN A 35 -1.32 15.26 5.55
CA GLN A 35 -2.41 15.76 4.71
C GLN A 35 -3.19 14.59 4.11
N MET A 36 -4.50 14.77 3.96
CA MET A 36 -5.36 13.80 3.28
C MET A 36 -5.73 14.31 1.89
N TYR A 37 -5.51 13.49 0.88
CA TYR A 37 -6.09 13.64 -0.44
C TYR A 37 -6.96 12.43 -0.77
N ILE A 38 -8.04 12.64 -1.51
CA ILE A 38 -8.98 11.60 -1.89
C ILE A 38 -9.30 11.69 -3.38
N SER A 39 -9.46 10.56 -4.02
CA SER A 39 -10.03 10.44 -5.36
C SER A 39 -11.26 9.56 -5.28
N VAL A 40 -12.40 10.13 -5.63
CA VAL A 40 -13.71 9.48 -5.61
C VAL A 40 -14.18 9.34 -7.05
N PRO A 41 -14.45 8.12 -7.56
CA PRO A 41 -14.86 7.92 -8.93
C PRO A 41 -16.24 8.55 -9.20
N ALA A 42 -16.51 8.89 -10.46
CA ALA A 42 -17.79 9.46 -10.86
C ALA A 42 -18.98 8.55 -10.51
N LYS A 43 -18.75 7.22 -10.55
CA LYS A 43 -19.72 6.21 -10.13
C LYS A 43 -19.13 5.38 -8.99
N VAL A 44 -19.49 5.73 -7.77
CA VAL A 44 -19.10 4.98 -6.57
C VAL A 44 -19.95 3.70 -6.47
N ALA A 45 -19.30 2.56 -6.17
CA ALA A 45 -20.01 1.31 -5.92
C ALA A 45 -20.87 1.39 -4.62
N THR A 46 -21.88 0.56 -4.52
CA THR A 46 -22.58 0.38 -3.25
C THR A 46 -21.62 -0.27 -2.24
N ASN A 47 -21.44 0.34 -1.07
CA ASN A 47 -20.45 -0.06 -0.07
C ASN A 47 -19.04 -0.21 -0.71
N PRO A 48 -18.43 0.89 -1.18
CA PRO A 48 -17.19 0.84 -1.94
C PRO A 48 -16.03 0.29 -1.10
N ALA A 49 -15.13 -0.45 -1.76
CA ALA A 49 -13.82 -0.73 -1.20
C ALA A 49 -12.99 0.57 -1.09
N ILE A 50 -12.02 0.58 -0.19
CA ILE A 50 -11.12 1.72 0.03
C ILE A 50 -9.68 1.22 -0.10
N ILE A 51 -8.88 1.91 -0.91
CA ILE A 51 -7.44 1.67 -1.01
C ILE A 51 -6.70 2.91 -0.54
N VAL A 52 -5.84 2.74 0.45
CA VAL A 52 -4.86 3.75 0.89
C VAL A 52 -3.59 3.57 0.08
N ALA A 53 -3.19 4.59 -0.68
CA ALA A 53 -2.02 4.56 -1.57
C ALA A 53 -0.94 5.52 -1.05
N LEU A 54 0.19 4.95 -0.59
CA LEU A 54 1.25 5.65 0.14
C LEU A 54 2.44 5.97 -0.77
N HIS A 55 2.79 7.25 -0.89
CA HIS A 55 3.90 7.73 -1.71
C HIS A 55 5.29 7.32 -1.15
N PRO A 56 6.33 7.23 -1.99
CA PRO A 56 7.72 7.01 -1.55
C PRO A 56 8.29 8.25 -0.85
N CYS A 57 9.49 8.12 -0.25
CA CYS A 57 10.24 9.28 0.24
C CYS A 57 10.43 10.34 -0.87
N GLY A 58 10.34 11.60 -0.50
CA GLY A 58 10.44 12.74 -1.43
C GLY A 58 9.22 12.92 -2.32
N GLY A 59 8.24 12.02 -2.26
CA GLY A 59 7.04 12.07 -3.09
C GLY A 59 5.91 12.87 -2.49
N THR A 60 4.84 13.01 -3.28
CA THR A 60 3.59 13.67 -2.89
C THR A 60 2.39 12.81 -3.26
N ALA A 61 1.23 13.13 -2.69
CA ALA A 61 -0.04 12.49 -3.05
C ALA A 61 -0.34 12.63 -4.55
N SER A 62 -0.09 13.81 -5.12
CA SER A 62 -0.33 14.10 -6.55
C SER A 62 0.58 13.31 -7.49
N GLU A 63 1.86 13.20 -7.15
CA GLU A 63 2.81 12.40 -7.93
C GLU A 63 2.43 10.92 -7.89
N TRP A 64 2.09 10.39 -6.69
CA TRP A 64 1.72 8.99 -6.55
C TRP A 64 0.38 8.66 -7.23
N TYR A 65 -0.59 9.59 -7.18
CA TYR A 65 -1.83 9.53 -7.96
C TYR A 65 -1.57 9.40 -9.46
N SER A 66 -0.63 10.19 -9.99
CA SER A 66 -0.29 10.20 -11.42
C SER A 66 0.62 9.05 -11.84
N HIS A 67 1.37 8.48 -10.90
CA HIS A 67 2.33 7.40 -11.15
C HIS A 67 1.66 6.04 -11.33
N THR A 68 0.48 5.85 -10.76
CA THR A 68 -0.28 4.58 -10.83
C THR A 68 -1.48 4.68 -11.75
N LYS A 69 -1.95 3.55 -12.26
CA LYS A 69 -3.22 3.46 -13.00
C LYS A 69 -4.44 3.26 -12.07
N LEU A 70 -4.23 3.26 -10.75
CA LEU A 70 -5.30 3.07 -9.75
C LEU A 70 -6.49 4.03 -9.97
N PRO A 71 -6.31 5.33 -10.33
CA PRO A 71 -7.44 6.21 -10.60
C PRO A 71 -8.34 5.73 -11.74
N SER A 72 -7.76 5.22 -12.84
CA SER A 72 -8.53 4.66 -13.95
C SER A 72 -9.29 3.39 -13.56
N TYR A 73 -8.67 2.54 -12.74
CA TYR A 73 -9.33 1.35 -12.20
C TYR A 73 -10.42 1.69 -11.19
N SER A 74 -10.23 2.76 -10.40
CA SER A 74 -11.25 3.30 -9.50
C SER A 74 -12.49 3.70 -10.26
N GLU A 75 -12.36 4.43 -11.36
CA GLU A 75 -13.49 4.79 -12.24
C GLU A 75 -14.23 3.58 -12.80
N SER A 76 -13.51 2.53 -13.16
CA SER A 76 -14.10 1.32 -13.75
C SER A 76 -14.76 0.40 -12.72
N ASN A 77 -14.29 0.40 -11.45
CA ASN A 77 -14.69 -0.55 -10.43
C ASN A 77 -15.42 0.09 -9.23
N GLY A 78 -15.46 1.41 -9.16
CA GLY A 78 -16.22 2.16 -8.15
C GLY A 78 -15.62 2.16 -6.74
N PHE A 79 -14.34 1.81 -6.54
CA PHE A 79 -13.67 1.92 -5.25
C PHE A 79 -13.08 3.32 -5.02
N ILE A 80 -12.84 3.68 -3.76
CA ILE A 80 -12.32 4.99 -3.38
C ILE A 80 -10.84 4.88 -3.06
N LEU A 81 -10.07 5.92 -3.45
CA LEU A 81 -8.64 6.04 -3.20
C LEU A 81 -8.37 7.14 -2.18
N ILE A 82 -7.57 6.82 -1.16
CA ILE A 82 -7.01 7.79 -0.23
C ILE A 82 -5.51 7.89 -0.53
N TYR A 83 -5.02 9.11 -0.70
CA TYR A 83 -3.61 9.43 -0.88
C TYR A 83 -3.15 10.30 0.30
N PRO A 84 -2.73 9.69 1.41
CA PRO A 84 -2.11 10.44 2.49
C PRO A 84 -0.80 11.08 2.02
N GLN A 85 -0.44 12.22 2.60
CA GLN A 85 0.83 12.88 2.32
C GLN A 85 1.49 13.35 3.61
N THR A 86 2.73 12.93 3.83
CA THR A 86 3.60 13.51 4.83
C THR A 86 4.53 14.55 4.19
N THR A 87 4.81 15.62 4.91
CA THR A 87 5.80 16.64 4.52
C THR A 87 7.01 16.64 5.44
N LYS A 88 7.00 15.76 6.45
CA LYS A 88 8.08 15.62 7.43
C LYS A 88 9.16 14.69 6.90
N TYR A 89 10.35 14.75 7.47
CA TYR A 89 11.46 13.84 7.19
C TYR A 89 11.76 13.72 5.68
N SER A 90 11.80 14.84 4.96
CA SER A 90 11.94 14.87 3.50
C SER A 90 10.83 14.07 2.79
N SER A 91 9.60 14.21 3.26
CA SER A 91 8.42 13.46 2.78
C SER A 91 8.59 11.94 2.89
N CYS A 92 9.26 11.45 3.94
CA CYS A 92 9.28 10.03 4.29
C CYS A 92 8.33 9.75 5.46
N TRP A 93 7.78 8.55 5.51
CA TRP A 93 6.88 8.12 6.59
C TRP A 93 7.66 7.81 7.87
N ASP A 94 7.04 8.05 9.01
CA ASP A 94 7.65 7.87 10.34
C ASP A 94 7.70 6.40 10.83
N VAL A 95 8.11 5.48 9.96
CA VAL A 95 8.15 4.02 10.18
C VAL A 95 9.12 3.56 11.27
N ASN A 96 9.91 4.47 11.81
CA ASN A 96 10.82 4.28 12.95
C ASN A 96 10.22 4.72 14.29
N ASN A 97 9.10 5.46 14.26
CA ASN A 97 8.47 6.06 15.42
C ASN A 97 7.65 5.02 16.19
N ALA A 98 7.89 4.90 17.48
CA ALA A 98 7.12 4.01 18.35
C ALA A 98 5.59 4.29 18.29
N GLY A 99 5.18 5.55 18.06
CA GLY A 99 3.77 5.91 17.89
C GLY A 99 3.14 5.26 16.67
N SER A 100 3.81 5.25 15.50
CA SER A 100 3.31 4.56 14.31
C SER A 100 3.39 3.03 14.43
N LEU A 101 4.41 2.53 15.13
CA LEU A 101 4.62 1.09 15.35
C LEU A 101 3.71 0.48 16.44
N THR A 102 2.81 1.27 17.02
CA THR A 102 1.91 0.82 18.10
C THR A 102 0.46 1.12 17.74
N HIS A 103 -0.43 0.15 17.90
CA HIS A 103 -1.87 0.35 17.74
C HIS A 103 -2.38 1.47 18.64
N GLY A 104 -3.08 2.46 18.07
CA GLY A 104 -3.56 3.63 18.78
C GLY A 104 -2.48 4.65 19.20
N GLY A 105 -1.24 4.46 18.78
CA GLY A 105 -0.15 5.39 19.10
C GLY A 105 -0.17 6.68 18.26
N ASN A 106 0.59 7.70 18.71
CA ASN A 106 0.55 9.06 18.17
C ASN A 106 1.54 9.28 17.02
N GLY A 107 1.46 8.47 15.94
CA GLY A 107 2.29 8.60 14.74
C GLY A 107 1.46 8.86 13.48
N ASP A 108 2.11 8.81 12.31
CA ASP A 108 1.47 8.95 10.99
C ASP A 108 0.37 7.89 10.80
N ALA A 109 0.58 6.69 11.36
CA ALA A 109 -0.39 5.59 11.30
C ALA A 109 -1.77 5.99 11.84
N LEU A 110 -1.85 6.71 12.97
CA LEU A 110 -3.13 7.16 13.52
C LEU A 110 -3.84 8.19 12.62
N GLY A 111 -3.07 9.08 12.00
CA GLY A 111 -3.60 10.00 11.00
C GLY A 111 -4.21 9.29 9.80
N ILE A 112 -3.54 8.26 9.28
CA ILE A 112 -4.04 7.42 8.18
C ILE A 112 -5.32 6.70 8.58
N ILE A 113 -5.39 6.14 9.79
CA ILE A 113 -6.62 5.49 10.30
C ILE A 113 -7.78 6.49 10.40
N SER A 114 -7.50 7.72 10.80
CA SER A 114 -8.52 8.77 10.83
C SER A 114 -9.07 9.08 9.43
N MET A 115 -8.22 9.09 8.40
CA MET A 115 -8.64 9.23 6.99
C MET A 115 -9.51 8.07 6.52
N VAL A 116 -9.14 6.84 6.89
CA VAL A 116 -9.93 5.63 6.59
C VAL A 116 -11.31 5.73 7.25
N ASN A 117 -11.37 6.04 8.54
CA ASN A 117 -12.63 6.16 9.28
C ASN A 117 -13.53 7.26 8.70
N TYR A 118 -12.95 8.43 8.38
CA TYR A 118 -13.66 9.51 7.68
C TYR A 118 -14.29 9.01 6.38
N THR A 119 -13.52 8.31 5.56
CA THR A 119 -13.96 7.83 4.25
C THR A 119 -15.03 6.74 4.37
N LEU A 120 -14.85 5.77 5.29
CA LEU A 120 -15.85 4.74 5.61
C LEU A 120 -17.20 5.38 5.99
N ASN A 121 -17.18 6.37 6.87
CA ASN A 121 -18.39 7.02 7.36
C ASN A 121 -19.05 7.89 6.27
N LYS A 122 -18.24 8.65 5.52
CA LYS A 122 -18.76 9.60 4.52
C LYS A 122 -19.38 8.91 3.31
N TYR A 123 -18.80 7.78 2.89
CA TYR A 123 -19.21 7.09 1.65
C TYR A 123 -19.87 5.72 1.91
N ASN A 124 -20.17 5.40 3.17
CA ASN A 124 -20.72 4.09 3.55
C ASN A 124 -19.85 2.93 3.02
N GLY A 125 -18.51 3.06 3.18
CA GLY A 125 -17.54 2.09 2.68
C GLY A 125 -17.65 0.73 3.37
N ASP A 126 -17.22 -0.32 2.67
CA ASP A 126 -17.18 -1.67 3.20
C ASP A 126 -15.96 -1.84 4.13
N LYS A 127 -16.21 -1.96 5.44
CA LYS A 127 -15.16 -2.16 6.45
C LYS A 127 -14.34 -3.45 6.23
N SER A 128 -14.88 -4.43 5.53
CA SER A 128 -14.17 -5.67 5.18
C SER A 128 -13.29 -5.54 3.92
N LYS A 129 -13.35 -4.39 3.23
CA LYS A 129 -12.63 -4.11 1.99
C LYS A 129 -11.80 -2.82 2.09
N VAL A 130 -11.06 -2.70 3.16
CA VAL A 130 -10.06 -1.64 3.35
C VAL A 130 -8.67 -2.22 3.09
N PHE A 131 -7.92 -1.57 2.19
CA PHE A 131 -6.64 -2.04 1.73
C PHE A 131 -5.59 -0.93 1.81
N VAL A 132 -4.31 -1.31 1.86
CA VAL A 132 -3.19 -0.36 1.83
C VAL A 132 -2.12 -0.85 0.87
N MET A 133 -1.53 0.07 0.12
CA MET A 133 -0.38 -0.20 -0.72
C MET A 133 0.58 0.99 -0.76
N GLY A 134 1.83 0.75 -1.09
CA GLY A 134 2.78 1.84 -1.27
C GLY A 134 4.11 1.41 -1.84
N GLY A 135 4.93 2.39 -2.25
CA GLY A 135 6.28 2.20 -2.78
C GLY A 135 7.36 2.72 -1.83
N SER A 136 8.51 2.03 -1.73
CA SER A 136 9.65 2.45 -0.91
C SER A 136 9.25 2.76 0.54
N SER A 137 9.39 4.00 1.01
CA SER A 137 8.91 4.45 2.32
C SER A 137 7.41 4.19 2.51
N GLY A 138 6.59 4.36 1.46
CA GLY A 138 5.17 4.00 1.48
C GLY A 138 4.93 2.49 1.62
N ALA A 139 5.80 1.66 1.07
CA ALA A 139 5.78 0.21 1.27
C ALA A 139 6.15 -0.18 2.71
N MET A 140 7.12 0.52 3.29
CA MET A 140 7.46 0.38 4.71
C MET A 140 6.27 0.75 5.59
N MET A 141 5.59 1.85 5.27
CA MET A 141 4.39 2.28 5.98
C MET A 141 3.21 1.32 5.74
N SER A 142 3.11 0.67 4.59
CA SER A 142 2.10 -0.40 4.37
C SER A 142 2.30 -1.57 5.33
N ASN A 143 3.56 -1.98 5.59
CA ASN A 143 3.89 -2.97 6.62
C ASN A 143 3.45 -2.48 8.01
N VAL A 144 3.69 -1.21 8.34
CA VAL A 144 3.28 -0.59 9.60
C VAL A 144 1.77 -0.62 9.75
N MET A 145 1.02 -0.20 8.74
CA MET A 145 -0.45 -0.16 8.78
C MET A 145 -1.05 -1.55 9.02
N VAL A 146 -0.59 -2.56 8.28
CA VAL A 146 -1.09 -3.93 8.41
C VAL A 146 -0.67 -4.58 9.74
N GLY A 147 0.53 -4.26 10.23
CA GLY A 147 1.05 -4.77 11.51
C GLY A 147 0.38 -4.14 12.72
N SER A 148 0.23 -2.82 12.73
CA SER A 148 -0.32 -2.07 13.87
C SER A 148 -1.86 -2.02 13.86
N TYR A 149 -2.52 -2.11 12.71
CA TYR A 149 -3.99 -2.06 12.59
C TYR A 149 -4.55 -3.24 11.79
N PRO A 150 -4.29 -4.48 12.25
CA PRO A 150 -4.79 -5.69 11.59
C PRO A 150 -6.31 -5.85 11.64
N ASP A 151 -6.98 -5.11 12.50
CA ASP A 151 -8.43 -5.01 12.66
C ASP A 151 -9.11 -4.10 11.64
N VAL A 152 -8.32 -3.26 10.94
CA VAL A 152 -8.83 -2.30 9.94
C VAL A 152 -8.61 -2.79 8.52
N PHE A 153 -7.43 -3.35 8.22
CA PHE A 153 -7.06 -3.72 6.86
C PHE A 153 -7.36 -5.19 6.56
N ALA A 154 -7.96 -5.44 5.39
CA ALA A 154 -8.19 -6.78 4.87
C ALA A 154 -6.95 -7.36 4.16
N ALA A 155 -6.16 -6.49 3.55
CA ALA A 155 -4.88 -6.84 2.94
C ALA A 155 -3.97 -5.61 2.76
N GLY A 156 -2.67 -5.86 2.62
CA GLY A 156 -1.67 -4.86 2.26
C GLY A 156 -0.75 -5.30 1.14
N ALA A 157 -0.09 -4.33 0.49
CA ALA A 157 0.93 -4.58 -0.53
C ALA A 157 2.11 -3.63 -0.35
N ALA A 158 3.33 -4.17 -0.44
CA ALA A 158 4.58 -3.45 -0.28
C ALA A 158 5.47 -3.60 -1.52
N TYR A 159 5.73 -2.49 -2.19
CA TYR A 159 6.60 -2.42 -3.37
C TYR A 159 7.96 -1.83 -3.01
N SER A 160 9.01 -2.64 -2.97
CA SER A 160 10.38 -2.27 -2.52
C SER A 160 10.44 -1.72 -1.09
N GLY A 161 9.82 -2.42 -0.13
CA GLY A 161 9.79 -2.08 1.28
C GLY A 161 10.74 -2.90 2.14
N VAL A 162 10.62 -2.75 3.46
CA VAL A 162 11.32 -3.53 4.49
C VAL A 162 10.32 -4.14 5.49
N ALA A 163 10.76 -5.12 6.26
CA ALA A 163 9.95 -5.76 7.29
C ALA A 163 9.46 -4.77 8.36
N PHE A 164 8.27 -5.01 8.91
CA PHE A 164 7.73 -4.24 10.03
C PHE A 164 8.72 -4.20 11.19
N GLY A 165 8.94 -3.01 11.73
CA GLY A 165 9.84 -2.80 12.88
C GLY A 165 11.33 -2.79 12.53
N CYS A 166 11.73 -3.03 11.28
CA CYS A 166 13.13 -3.00 10.86
C CYS A 166 13.81 -1.65 11.15
N CYS A 167 13.07 -0.55 11.00
CA CYS A 167 13.55 0.80 11.28
C CYS A 167 13.31 1.27 12.73
N ALA A 168 12.74 0.42 13.59
CA ALA A 168 12.35 0.80 14.95
C ALA A 168 13.51 1.41 15.75
N GLY A 169 13.23 2.57 16.39
CA GLY A 169 14.21 3.26 17.24
C GLY A 169 15.38 3.91 16.51
N SER A 170 15.47 3.82 15.19
CA SER A 170 16.46 4.59 14.44
C SER A 170 16.15 6.07 14.54
N LYS A 171 17.18 6.92 14.63
CA LYS A 171 16.99 8.36 14.59
C LYS A 171 16.47 8.74 13.21
N SER A 172 15.40 9.51 13.16
CA SER A 172 14.89 10.10 11.92
C SER A 172 15.84 11.22 11.50
N GLU A 173 16.90 10.89 10.79
CA GLU A 173 17.65 11.90 10.06
C GLU A 173 16.87 12.27 8.79
N PRO A 174 16.89 13.54 8.39
CA PRO A 174 16.03 14.06 7.31
C PRO A 174 16.51 13.69 5.90
N THR A 175 17.06 12.51 5.71
CA THR A 175 17.46 12.04 4.38
C THR A 175 16.71 10.78 4.01
N PRO A 176 16.35 10.59 2.73
CA PRO A 176 15.72 9.36 2.24
C PRO A 176 16.55 8.10 2.56
N PHE A 177 17.82 8.29 2.91
CA PHE A 177 18.79 7.25 3.20
C PHE A 177 19.26 7.23 4.67
N GLY A 178 18.79 8.17 5.50
CA GLY A 178 19.15 8.25 6.93
C GLY A 178 18.36 7.28 7.80
N ALA A 179 17.26 6.74 7.30
CA ALA A 179 16.54 5.68 7.96
C ALA A 179 17.37 4.40 7.92
N ASN A 180 17.96 4.06 9.05
CA ASN A 180 18.69 2.82 9.33
C ASN A 180 19.22 2.09 8.08
N GLN A 181 20.37 2.52 7.57
CA GLN A 181 21.00 1.90 6.40
C GLN A 181 21.14 0.39 6.55
N THR A 182 21.38 -0.09 7.79
CA THR A 182 21.44 -1.52 8.08
C THR A 182 20.15 -2.24 7.70
N CYS A 183 18.99 -1.64 7.98
CA CYS A 183 17.71 -2.19 7.55
C CYS A 183 17.60 -2.25 6.01
N ALA A 184 17.84 -1.14 5.32
CA ALA A 184 17.74 -1.07 3.85
C ALA A 184 18.78 -1.96 3.15
N GLN A 185 19.90 -2.29 3.80
CA GLN A 185 20.92 -3.22 3.30
C GLN A 185 20.59 -4.71 3.57
N GLY A 186 19.42 -5.01 4.16
CA GLY A 186 18.96 -6.39 4.33
C GLY A 186 19.30 -6.97 5.71
N LEU A 187 19.02 -6.21 6.78
CA LEU A 187 19.09 -6.71 8.14
C LEU A 187 18.27 -8.00 8.28
N THR A 188 18.87 -9.04 8.84
CA THR A 188 18.25 -10.35 9.00
C THR A 188 17.94 -10.64 10.46
N HIS A 189 16.79 -11.27 10.69
CA HIS A 189 16.38 -11.84 11.97
C HIS A 189 15.78 -13.24 11.77
N THR A 190 15.60 -13.98 12.87
CA THR A 190 14.77 -15.19 12.82
C THR A 190 13.32 -14.83 12.52
N ALA A 191 12.53 -15.78 12.02
CA ALA A 191 11.09 -15.55 11.78
C ALA A 191 10.36 -15.18 13.09
N ASP A 192 10.75 -15.79 14.20
CA ASP A 192 10.17 -15.51 15.52
C ASP A 192 10.51 -14.10 16.01
N ASP A 193 11.74 -13.64 15.85
CA ASP A 193 12.11 -12.28 16.25
C ASP A 193 11.42 -11.24 15.36
N TRP A 194 11.33 -11.46 14.06
CA TRP A 194 10.56 -10.61 13.18
C TRP A 194 9.07 -10.55 13.58
N ALA A 195 8.46 -11.68 13.88
CA ALA A 195 7.04 -11.73 14.27
C ALA A 195 6.77 -11.02 15.60
N LYS A 196 7.71 -11.03 16.54
CA LYS A 196 7.59 -10.30 17.83
C LYS A 196 7.36 -8.80 17.61
N PHE A 197 8.01 -8.17 16.62
CA PHE A 197 7.74 -6.75 16.31
C PHE A 197 6.28 -6.51 15.98
N VAL A 198 5.69 -7.38 15.14
CA VAL A 198 4.28 -7.27 14.74
C VAL A 198 3.33 -7.58 15.90
N TYR A 199 3.63 -8.58 16.71
CA TYR A 199 2.78 -8.93 17.86
C TYR A 199 2.81 -7.86 18.94
N ASN A 200 3.96 -7.24 19.16
CA ASN A 200 4.13 -6.14 20.12
C ASN A 200 3.45 -4.83 19.67
N ALA A 201 3.13 -4.68 18.38
CA ALA A 201 2.40 -3.52 17.88
C ALA A 201 0.95 -3.46 18.41
N TYR A 202 0.32 -4.62 18.61
CA TYR A 202 -1.01 -4.73 19.15
C TYR A 202 -1.09 -5.94 20.12
N PRO A 203 -0.62 -5.78 21.37
CA PRO A 203 -0.62 -6.86 22.34
C PRO A 203 -2.03 -7.40 22.59
N GLY A 204 -2.15 -8.73 22.59
CA GLY A 204 -3.44 -9.39 22.83
C GLY A 204 -4.39 -9.46 21.62
N TYR A 205 -4.01 -8.96 20.46
CA TYR A 205 -4.83 -9.14 19.26
C TYR A 205 -4.87 -10.60 18.80
N THR A 206 -6.06 -11.19 18.81
CA THR A 206 -6.33 -12.58 18.42
C THR A 206 -7.14 -12.73 17.14
N GLY A 207 -7.50 -11.60 16.51
CA GLY A 207 -8.26 -11.58 15.28
C GLY A 207 -7.47 -12.09 14.08
N LYS A 208 -8.16 -12.21 12.94
CA LYS A 208 -7.54 -12.60 11.67
C LYS A 208 -6.54 -11.53 11.23
N ARG A 209 -5.32 -11.96 10.88
CA ARG A 209 -4.31 -11.08 10.30
C ARG A 209 -4.57 -10.87 8.80
N PRO A 210 -4.32 -9.64 8.29
CA PRO A 210 -4.50 -9.30 6.88
C PRO A 210 -3.60 -10.13 5.96
N ARG A 211 -4.05 -10.35 4.72
CA ARG A 211 -3.21 -10.91 3.66
C ARG A 211 -2.13 -9.90 3.25
N PHE A 212 -0.98 -10.38 2.77
CA PHE A 212 0.10 -9.47 2.41
C PHE A 212 0.77 -9.85 1.08
N LEU A 213 1.05 -8.81 0.26
CA LEU A 213 1.79 -8.93 -0.99
C LEU A 213 3.11 -8.17 -0.87
N VAL A 214 4.21 -8.82 -1.24
CA VAL A 214 5.54 -8.21 -1.32
C VAL A 214 6.00 -8.24 -2.76
N ALA A 215 6.29 -7.09 -3.35
CA ALA A 215 6.90 -6.98 -4.67
C ALA A 215 8.26 -6.27 -4.57
N HIS A 216 9.29 -6.82 -5.23
CA HIS A 216 10.65 -6.29 -5.12
C HIS A 216 11.49 -6.63 -6.34
N GLY A 217 12.40 -5.72 -6.68
CA GLY A 217 13.33 -5.92 -7.80
C GLY A 217 14.69 -6.50 -7.35
N LEU A 218 15.24 -7.46 -8.09
CA LEU A 218 16.58 -8.01 -7.83
C LEU A 218 17.71 -7.04 -8.16
N ALA A 219 17.45 -6.00 -8.97
CA ALA A 219 18.41 -4.94 -9.28
C ALA A 219 18.25 -3.70 -8.36
N ASP A 220 17.44 -3.81 -7.29
CA ASP A 220 17.29 -2.72 -6.32
C ASP A 220 18.58 -2.53 -5.51
N THR A 221 19.22 -1.36 -5.69
CA THR A 221 20.45 -0.99 -5.00
C THR A 221 20.24 -0.11 -3.79
N LEU A 222 19.03 0.44 -3.61
CA LEU A 222 18.68 1.33 -2.49
C LEU A 222 18.10 0.54 -1.32
N VAL A 223 17.07 -0.25 -1.58
CA VAL A 223 16.51 -1.21 -0.62
C VAL A 223 16.83 -2.59 -1.17
N ARG A 224 17.82 -3.25 -0.56
CA ARG A 224 18.37 -4.50 -1.10
C ARG A 224 17.32 -5.61 -1.21
N PRO A 225 17.41 -6.50 -2.20
CA PRO A 225 16.46 -7.59 -2.40
C PRO A 225 16.27 -8.51 -1.18
N GLN A 226 17.28 -8.61 -0.32
CA GLN A 226 17.17 -9.34 0.95
C GLN A 226 15.98 -8.85 1.79
N CYS A 227 15.64 -7.55 1.72
CA CYS A 227 14.52 -6.97 2.46
C CYS A 227 13.18 -7.60 2.07
N ALA A 228 13.02 -8.03 0.80
CA ALA A 228 11.81 -8.75 0.38
C ALA A 228 11.71 -10.12 1.07
N TYR A 229 12.80 -10.87 1.11
CA TYR A 229 12.83 -12.18 1.75
C TYR A 229 12.62 -12.09 3.26
N GLU A 230 13.12 -11.01 3.90
CA GLU A 230 12.85 -10.76 5.31
C GLU A 230 11.39 -10.40 5.59
N GLN A 231 10.74 -9.62 4.71
CA GLN A 231 9.29 -9.37 4.79
C GLN A 231 8.50 -10.68 4.63
N LEU A 232 8.82 -11.50 3.62
CA LEU A 232 8.17 -12.79 3.40
C LEU A 232 8.37 -13.73 4.60
N LYS A 233 9.56 -13.76 5.18
CA LYS A 233 9.87 -14.51 6.41
C LYS A 233 9.04 -14.02 7.61
N GLN A 234 8.95 -12.72 7.82
CA GLN A 234 8.15 -12.11 8.88
C GLN A 234 6.68 -12.47 8.73
N TRP A 235 6.10 -12.18 7.55
CA TRP A 235 4.69 -12.39 7.31
C TRP A 235 4.30 -13.87 7.25
N SER A 236 5.20 -14.76 6.81
CA SER A 236 4.92 -16.20 6.88
C SER A 236 4.69 -16.65 8.33
N LYS A 237 5.52 -16.18 9.26
CA LYS A 237 5.35 -16.49 10.70
C LYS A 237 4.09 -15.85 11.27
N VAL A 238 3.85 -14.57 10.97
CA VAL A 238 2.68 -13.82 11.46
C VAL A 238 1.36 -14.44 10.99
N LEU A 239 1.33 -14.94 9.76
CA LEU A 239 0.15 -15.56 9.14
C LEU A 239 0.03 -17.05 9.45
N GLY A 240 1.02 -17.64 10.12
CA GLY A 240 1.01 -19.06 10.44
C GLY A 240 1.18 -19.98 9.23
N VAL A 241 1.80 -19.52 8.14
CA VAL A 241 2.12 -20.31 6.95
C VAL A 241 3.62 -20.71 6.98
N THR A 242 3.99 -21.71 6.18
CA THR A 242 5.39 -22.14 6.09
C THR A 242 6.26 -21.01 5.53
N ASN A 243 7.52 -20.92 6.02
CA ASN A 243 8.49 -19.96 5.48
C ASN A 243 9.11 -20.38 4.13
N THR A 244 8.52 -21.37 3.49
CA THR A 244 8.88 -21.82 2.15
C THR A 244 7.65 -21.69 1.28
N ALA A 245 7.82 -21.12 0.08
CA ALA A 245 6.71 -20.98 -0.84
C ALA A 245 6.16 -22.35 -1.24
N ASN A 246 4.86 -22.52 -1.11
CA ASN A 246 4.17 -23.75 -1.53
C ASN A 246 4.16 -23.90 -3.06
N LYS A 247 4.16 -22.76 -3.77
CA LYS A 247 4.17 -22.68 -5.22
C LYS A 247 5.07 -21.55 -5.68
N THR A 248 5.94 -21.84 -6.63
CA THR A 248 6.78 -20.85 -7.30
C THR A 248 6.56 -20.98 -8.81
N GLY A 249 6.38 -19.86 -9.49
CA GLY A 249 6.15 -19.83 -10.93
C GLY A 249 6.51 -18.48 -11.55
N SER A 250 6.49 -18.39 -12.87
CA SER A 250 6.62 -17.11 -13.56
C SER A 250 5.32 -16.31 -13.36
N GLY A 251 5.43 -15.16 -12.70
CA GLY A 251 4.38 -14.16 -12.67
C GLY A 251 4.51 -13.32 -13.93
N VAL A 252 3.69 -13.60 -14.92
CA VAL A 252 3.73 -12.84 -16.17
C VAL A 252 2.94 -11.55 -16.00
N GLU A 253 3.64 -10.44 -16.21
CA GLU A 253 3.01 -9.18 -16.48
C GLU A 253 3.72 -8.50 -17.63
N GLU A 254 2.99 -7.75 -18.42
CA GLU A 254 3.37 -7.17 -19.70
C GLU A 254 4.83 -6.66 -19.71
N GLY A 255 5.77 -7.50 -20.17
CA GLY A 255 7.17 -7.19 -20.39
C GLY A 255 8.12 -7.33 -19.20
N THR A 256 7.67 -7.65 -17.99
CA THR A 256 8.53 -7.82 -16.81
C THR A 256 8.40 -9.25 -16.25
N ALA A 257 9.52 -9.99 -16.22
CA ALA A 257 9.53 -11.34 -15.66
C ALA A 257 9.63 -11.28 -14.13
N TYR A 258 8.51 -11.47 -13.45
CA TYR A 258 8.50 -11.71 -12.01
C TYR A 258 8.45 -13.20 -11.71
N THR A 259 9.18 -13.61 -10.71
CA THR A 259 8.95 -14.90 -10.04
C THR A 259 7.88 -14.67 -8.98
N GLN A 260 6.75 -15.36 -9.13
CA GLN A 260 5.70 -15.40 -8.12
C GLN A 260 5.99 -16.50 -7.11
N MET A 261 5.84 -16.17 -5.84
CA MET A 261 6.00 -17.06 -4.69
C MET A 261 4.73 -17.03 -3.86
N ILE A 262 4.03 -18.17 -3.73
CA ILE A 262 2.77 -18.28 -2.98
C ILE A 262 3.04 -19.07 -1.71
N TYR A 263 2.63 -18.51 -0.58
CA TYR A 263 2.75 -19.09 0.75
C TYR A 263 1.35 -19.38 1.31
N GLY A 264 1.18 -20.58 1.89
CA GLY A 264 -0.13 -21.03 2.35
C GLY A 264 -1.09 -21.39 1.22
N ASP A 265 -2.26 -21.90 1.56
CA ASP A 265 -3.20 -22.51 0.60
C ASP A 265 -4.13 -21.51 -0.09
N SER A 266 -4.19 -20.26 0.38
CA SER A 266 -5.23 -19.29 -0.02
C SER A 266 -4.70 -17.91 -0.36
N ASN A 267 -3.52 -17.81 -0.96
CA ASN A 267 -2.90 -16.52 -1.31
C ASN A 267 -2.82 -15.53 -0.11
N GLN A 268 -2.57 -16.07 1.09
CA GLN A 268 -2.44 -15.25 2.30
C GLN A 268 -1.20 -14.38 2.25
N LEU A 269 -0.12 -14.93 1.70
CA LEU A 269 1.14 -14.24 1.48
C LEU A 269 1.64 -14.54 0.07
N VAL A 270 1.94 -13.49 -0.68
CA VAL A 270 2.46 -13.62 -2.05
C VAL A 270 3.69 -12.74 -2.22
N GLY A 271 4.75 -13.29 -2.80
CA GLY A 271 5.95 -12.59 -3.23
C GLY A 271 5.99 -12.44 -4.76
N TYR A 272 6.39 -11.28 -5.24
CA TYR A 272 6.74 -11.03 -6.65
C TYR A 272 8.17 -10.49 -6.72
N ILE A 273 9.08 -11.29 -7.21
CA ILE A 273 10.51 -10.95 -7.29
C ILE A 273 10.90 -10.75 -8.74
N GLY A 274 11.20 -9.50 -9.11
CA GLY A 274 11.43 -9.06 -10.48
C GLY A 274 12.90 -9.12 -10.90
N GLN A 275 13.20 -9.94 -11.92
CA GLN A 275 14.53 -9.99 -12.53
C GLN A 275 14.79 -8.68 -13.30
N GLY A 276 15.91 -8.01 -13.03
CA GLY A 276 16.30 -6.77 -13.67
C GLY A 276 15.49 -5.53 -13.25
N VAL A 277 14.56 -5.68 -12.31
CA VAL A 277 13.76 -4.57 -11.76
C VAL A 277 14.58 -3.83 -10.70
N GLY A 278 14.63 -2.51 -10.80
CA GLY A 278 15.30 -1.62 -9.84
C GLY A 278 14.38 -1.10 -8.74
N HIS A 279 14.76 0.01 -8.12
CA HIS A 279 13.96 0.73 -7.13
C HIS A 279 13.04 1.76 -7.84
N ILE A 280 11.77 1.76 -7.75
CA ILE A 280 10.84 0.92 -6.99
C ILE A 280 10.30 -0.15 -7.94
N ALA A 281 10.01 -1.36 -7.45
CA ALA A 281 9.25 -2.32 -8.23
C ALA A 281 7.90 -1.69 -8.61
N PRO A 282 7.56 -1.54 -9.90
CA PRO A 282 6.33 -0.87 -10.30
C PRO A 282 5.11 -1.65 -9.82
N PRO A 283 4.09 -0.97 -9.30
CA PRO A 283 2.80 -1.63 -9.02
C PRO A 283 2.18 -2.17 -10.31
N VAL A 284 1.71 -3.40 -10.24
CA VAL A 284 0.94 -3.99 -11.31
C VAL A 284 -0.50 -4.08 -10.85
N GLU A 285 -1.25 -3.08 -11.22
CA GLU A 285 -2.59 -2.85 -10.68
C GLU A 285 -3.57 -4.03 -10.92
N PRO A 286 -3.59 -4.71 -12.07
CA PRO A 286 -4.46 -5.89 -12.24
C PRO A 286 -4.17 -7.00 -11.21
N VAL A 287 -2.89 -7.28 -10.94
CA VAL A 287 -2.48 -8.27 -9.93
C VAL A 287 -2.82 -7.80 -8.53
N LEU A 288 -2.56 -6.52 -8.23
CA LEU A 288 -2.91 -5.92 -6.96
C LEU A 288 -4.42 -5.99 -6.69
N LEU A 289 -5.24 -5.60 -7.66
CA LEU A 289 -6.71 -5.58 -7.52
C LEU A 289 -7.29 -6.99 -7.40
N LYS A 290 -6.72 -7.96 -8.11
CA LYS A 290 -7.06 -9.38 -7.95
C LYS A 290 -6.64 -9.89 -6.58
N PHE A 291 -5.44 -9.54 -6.10
CA PHE A 291 -4.99 -9.88 -4.74
C PHE A 291 -5.90 -9.26 -3.68
N PHE A 292 -6.39 -8.05 -3.89
CA PHE A 292 -7.35 -7.38 -3.00
C PHE A 292 -8.80 -7.93 -3.15
N ALA A 293 -9.05 -8.80 -4.10
CA ALA A 293 -10.38 -9.32 -4.43
C ALA A 293 -11.39 -8.20 -4.81
N ILE A 294 -10.90 -7.18 -5.49
CA ILE A 294 -11.72 -6.10 -6.10
C ILE A 294 -12.14 -6.52 -7.50
N THR A 295 -11.24 -7.19 -8.23
CA THR A 295 -11.50 -7.80 -9.54
C THR A 295 -11.36 -9.31 -9.47
N SER A 296 -11.98 -10.03 -10.42
CA SER A 296 -11.88 -11.48 -10.60
C SER A 296 -10.55 -11.92 -11.24
#